data_a0ab05ab664ae8f0e09ac2d3d91d9bc5
#
_entry.id   a0ab05ab664ae8f0e09ac2d3d91d9bc5
#
_cell.length_a   1.000
_cell.length_b   1.000
_cell.length_c   1.000
_cell.angle_alpha   90.00
_cell.angle_beta   90.00
_cell.angle_gamma   90.00
#
_symmetry.space_group_name_H-M   'P 1'
#
loop_
_entity.id
_entity.type
_entity.pdbx_description
1 polymer ?
#
loop_
_entity_poly.entity_id
_entity_poly.type
_entity_poly.pdbx_seq_one_letter_code
_entity_poly.pdbx_strand_id
1 'polypeptide(L)'
;MKEKMKINKENACILILIGILCLVVVWPTSKKDSKSSAETLLDNTGTRMEDETDMDTSLNLYIENQEVRLKNILSQIEGAGEVQVMIRASASKAYIVEKDMTTNSSSVYETDAEGGKRKSDEKQRTEASLYTKDHNGNDVPWIVKEMEPEIEGVLIAAQGGDQNQVAGEITQAVQVLFDIPVHKIKVVKMKDQ
;
A
#
# COMPACT_ATOMS: atom_id res chain seq x y z
N MET A 1 -24.62 -62.60 24.11
CA MET A 1 -23.52 -62.59 25.09
C MET A 1 -23.04 -61.12 25.22
N LYS A 2 -23.42 -60.52 26.36
CA LYS A 2 -22.97 -59.15 26.68
C LYS A 2 -21.79 -59.26 27.65
N GLU A 3 -20.56 -59.11 27.14
CA GLU A 3 -19.40 -58.96 28.00
C GLU A 3 -19.43 -57.60 28.68
N LYS A 4 -19.55 -57.56 29.98
CA LYS A 4 -19.39 -56.40 30.83
C LYS A 4 -17.88 -56.19 31.03
N MET A 5 -17.26 -55.30 30.26
CA MET A 5 -15.92 -54.83 30.53
C MET A 5 -15.89 -54.12 31.89
N LYS A 6 -15.22 -54.70 32.88
CA LYS A 6 -14.89 -54.05 34.16
C LYS A 6 -13.76 -53.02 33.86
N ILE A 7 -14.11 -51.76 33.76
CA ILE A 7 -13.16 -50.68 33.63
C ILE A 7 -12.53 -50.46 35.02
N ASN A 8 -11.26 -50.80 35.16
CA ASN A 8 -10.48 -50.47 36.36
C ASN A 8 -10.33 -48.94 36.47
N LYS A 9 -10.32 -48.41 37.71
CA LYS A 9 -10.23 -46.97 37.98
C LYS A 9 -9.04 -46.29 37.23
N GLU A 10 -7.94 -47.00 37.06
CA GLU A 10 -6.76 -46.56 36.36
C GLU A 10 -7.03 -46.43 34.84
N ASN A 11 -7.72 -47.41 34.24
CA ASN A 11 -8.10 -47.37 32.82
C ASN A 11 -9.16 -46.30 32.53
N ALA A 12 -10.03 -45.98 33.49
CA ALA A 12 -11.00 -44.90 33.40
C ALA A 12 -10.31 -43.53 33.34
N CYS A 13 -9.27 -43.30 34.15
CA CYS A 13 -8.46 -42.10 34.10
C CYS A 13 -7.76 -41.91 32.73
N ILE A 14 -7.22 -42.98 32.16
CA ILE A 14 -6.55 -42.95 30.86
C ILE A 14 -7.56 -42.62 29.75
N LEU A 15 -8.76 -43.20 29.79
CA LEU A 15 -9.82 -42.89 28.80
C LEU A 15 -10.30 -41.44 28.89
N ILE A 16 -10.40 -40.89 30.11
CA ILE A 16 -10.76 -39.48 30.32
C ILE A 16 -9.66 -38.57 29.76
N LEU A 17 -8.38 -38.89 29.98
CA LEU A 17 -7.24 -38.13 29.47
C LEU A 17 -7.19 -38.16 27.95
N ILE A 18 -7.45 -39.31 27.32
CA ILE A 18 -7.54 -39.42 25.85
C ILE A 18 -8.73 -38.63 25.32
N GLY A 19 -9.89 -38.66 26.03
CA GLY A 19 -11.08 -37.88 25.68
C GLY A 19 -10.81 -36.35 25.69
N ILE A 20 -10.12 -35.87 26.72
CA ILE A 20 -9.72 -34.44 26.82
C ILE A 20 -8.73 -34.10 25.74
N LEU A 21 -7.76 -34.96 25.42
CA LEU A 21 -6.79 -34.74 24.34
C LEU A 21 -7.50 -34.64 22.98
N CYS A 22 -8.46 -35.54 22.71
CA CYS A 22 -9.25 -35.46 21.47
C CYS A 22 -10.10 -34.18 21.40
N LEU A 23 -10.62 -33.69 22.53
CA LEU A 23 -11.43 -32.47 22.57
C LEU A 23 -10.62 -31.23 22.31
N VAL A 24 -9.33 -31.19 22.72
CA VAL A 24 -8.39 -30.10 22.43
C VAL A 24 -7.99 -30.07 20.95
N VAL A 25 -7.84 -31.24 20.31
CA VAL A 25 -7.50 -31.35 18.88
C VAL A 25 -8.68 -30.96 17.97
N VAL A 26 -9.92 -31.19 18.43
CA VAL A 26 -11.15 -30.88 17.67
C VAL A 26 -11.64 -29.44 17.90
N TRP A 27 -11.06 -28.73 18.89
CA TRP A 27 -11.44 -27.30 19.06
C TRP A 27 -11.00 -26.49 17.85
N PRO A 28 -11.93 -25.92 17.07
CA PRO A 28 -11.57 -25.13 15.93
C PRO A 28 -10.94 -23.82 16.44
N THR A 29 -9.63 -23.75 16.42
CA THR A 29 -8.96 -22.45 16.42
C THR A 29 -9.37 -21.77 15.13
N SER A 30 -10.28 -20.81 15.22
CA SER A 30 -10.69 -19.95 14.11
C SER A 30 -9.49 -19.18 13.59
N LYS A 31 -8.70 -19.81 12.73
CA LYS A 31 -7.95 -19.14 11.68
C LYS A 31 -8.72 -19.39 10.39
N LYS A 32 -9.20 -18.29 9.87
CA LYS A 32 -9.95 -18.18 8.62
C LYS A 32 -8.98 -18.41 7.47
N ASP A 33 -8.78 -19.66 7.09
CA ASP A 33 -8.12 -20.02 5.84
C ASP A 33 -9.14 -20.77 4.98
N SER A 34 -9.73 -20.03 4.05
CA SER A 34 -10.49 -20.56 2.95
C SER A 34 -9.54 -21.21 1.97
N LYS A 35 -9.38 -22.52 2.00
CA LYS A 35 -8.91 -23.29 0.85
C LYS A 35 -10.03 -24.24 0.41
N SER A 36 -10.69 -23.82 -0.65
CA SER A 36 -11.48 -24.70 -1.49
C SER A 36 -10.54 -25.44 -2.43
N SER A 37 -10.56 -26.78 -2.31
CA SER A 37 -9.91 -27.66 -3.25
C SER A 37 -10.78 -27.77 -4.51
N ALA A 38 -10.21 -27.47 -5.66
CA ALA A 38 -10.62 -28.03 -6.94
C ALA A 38 -9.38 -28.18 -7.81
N GLU A 39 -9.21 -29.38 -8.32
CA GLU A 39 -8.11 -29.90 -9.10
C GLU A 39 -7.85 -29.12 -10.40
N THR A 40 -6.54 -29.07 -10.69
CA THR A 40 -5.92 -29.35 -12.01
C THR A 40 -6.38 -28.59 -13.24
N LEU A 41 -5.50 -27.74 -13.73
CA LEU A 41 -4.89 -27.87 -15.07
C LEU A 41 -3.75 -26.88 -15.18
N LEU A 42 -2.62 -27.39 -15.62
CA LEU A 42 -1.40 -26.67 -16.00
C LEU A 42 -1.73 -25.50 -16.92
N ASP A 43 -1.35 -24.28 -16.53
CA ASP A 43 -0.82 -23.36 -17.51
C ASP A 43 0.24 -22.47 -16.85
N ASN A 44 1.37 -22.42 -17.52
CA ASN A 44 2.62 -21.82 -17.11
C ASN A 44 2.57 -20.32 -17.44
N THR A 45 1.95 -19.53 -16.57
CA THR A 45 2.00 -18.05 -16.65
C THR A 45 1.85 -17.45 -15.25
N GLY A 46 2.80 -17.78 -14.38
CA GLY A 46 2.74 -17.32 -13.00
C GLY A 46 4.02 -16.64 -12.57
N THR A 47 4.17 -15.35 -12.82
CA THR A 47 5.12 -14.52 -12.04
C THR A 47 4.71 -13.05 -11.99
N ARG A 48 3.41 -12.74 -12.20
CA ARG A 48 2.96 -11.35 -12.23
C ARG A 48 1.80 -11.01 -11.28
N MET A 49 1.25 -11.98 -10.55
CA MET A 49 0.07 -11.76 -9.69
C MET A 49 0.39 -11.65 -8.18
N GLU A 50 1.55 -12.09 -7.72
CA GLU A 50 1.91 -11.98 -6.30
C GLU A 50 2.35 -10.56 -5.93
N ASP A 51 3.01 -9.85 -6.84
CA ASP A 51 3.50 -8.49 -6.62
C ASP A 51 2.37 -7.43 -6.57
N GLU A 52 1.30 -7.60 -7.34
CA GLU A 52 0.18 -6.65 -7.36
C GLU A 52 -0.67 -6.73 -6.07
N THR A 53 -0.84 -7.93 -5.51
CA THR A 53 -1.64 -8.13 -4.28
C THR A 53 -0.93 -7.57 -3.05
N ASP A 54 0.39 -7.68 -2.98
CA ASP A 54 1.18 -7.14 -1.88
C ASP A 54 1.30 -5.62 -1.94
N MET A 55 1.36 -5.04 -3.13
CA MET A 55 1.36 -3.58 -3.33
C MET A 55 0.03 -2.94 -2.91
N ASP A 56 -1.10 -3.51 -3.31
CA ASP A 56 -2.43 -3.02 -2.91
C ASP A 56 -2.63 -3.12 -1.40
N THR A 57 -2.16 -4.18 -0.77
CA THR A 57 -2.25 -4.36 0.67
C THR A 57 -1.42 -3.31 1.41
N SER A 58 -0.21 -3.01 0.94
CA SER A 58 0.67 -2.01 1.55
C SER A 58 0.12 -0.58 1.41
N LEU A 59 -0.48 -0.25 0.26
CA LEU A 59 -1.14 1.02 0.01
C LEU A 59 -2.36 1.21 0.93
N ASN A 60 -3.21 0.19 1.02
CA ASN A 60 -4.40 0.25 1.87
C ASN A 60 -4.03 0.43 3.35
N LEU A 61 -3.00 -0.28 3.83
CA LEU A 61 -2.50 -0.11 5.19
C LEU A 61 -1.92 1.29 5.45
N TYR A 62 -1.22 1.86 4.46
CA TYR A 62 -0.72 3.23 4.54
C TYR A 62 -1.87 4.22 4.67
N ILE A 63 -2.89 4.13 3.79
CA ILE A 63 -4.07 5.01 3.80
C ILE A 63 -4.80 4.89 5.14
N GLU A 64 -5.10 3.69 5.61
CA GLU A 64 -5.78 3.45 6.89
C GLU A 64 -5.03 4.09 8.07
N ASN A 65 -3.72 3.94 8.11
CA ASN A 65 -2.90 4.60 9.14
C ASN A 65 -2.99 6.13 9.05
N GLN A 66 -2.98 6.72 7.86
CA GLN A 66 -3.11 8.17 7.68
C GLN A 66 -4.51 8.66 8.09
N GLU A 67 -5.56 7.94 7.73
CA GLU A 67 -6.94 8.25 8.11
C GLU A 67 -7.12 8.24 9.63
N VAL A 68 -6.61 7.24 10.32
CA VAL A 68 -6.68 7.14 11.79
C VAL A 68 -5.93 8.29 12.46
N ARG A 69 -4.72 8.62 11.98
CA ARG A 69 -3.93 9.73 12.53
C ARG A 69 -4.61 11.07 12.29
N LEU A 70 -5.10 11.30 11.08
CA LEU A 70 -5.78 12.53 10.70
C LEU A 70 -7.08 12.70 11.49
N LYS A 71 -7.92 11.66 11.58
CA LYS A 71 -9.11 11.65 12.41
C LYS A 71 -8.83 12.07 13.85
N ASN A 72 -7.80 11.50 14.47
CA ASN A 72 -7.43 11.79 15.86
C ASN A 72 -6.99 13.25 16.06
N ILE A 73 -6.30 13.84 15.09
CA ILE A 73 -5.87 15.24 15.17
C ILE A 73 -7.05 16.18 14.92
N LEU A 74 -7.84 15.92 13.87
CA LEU A 74 -8.97 16.78 13.52
C LEU A 74 -10.07 16.80 14.59
N SER A 75 -10.26 15.69 15.32
CA SER A 75 -11.21 15.65 16.43
C SER A 75 -10.82 16.51 17.64
N GLN A 76 -9.58 17.02 17.69
CA GLN A 76 -9.10 17.94 18.73
C GLN A 76 -9.34 19.43 18.36
N ILE A 77 -9.78 19.71 17.14
CA ILE A 77 -10.13 21.07 16.72
C ILE A 77 -11.42 21.47 17.45
N GLU A 78 -11.40 22.65 18.08
CA GLU A 78 -12.57 23.18 18.80
C GLU A 78 -13.78 23.30 17.87
N GLY A 79 -14.89 22.71 18.27
CA GLY A 79 -16.12 22.71 17.49
C GLY A 79 -16.19 21.64 16.38
N ALA A 80 -15.14 20.89 16.10
CA ALA A 80 -15.17 19.82 15.09
C ALA A 80 -16.05 18.63 15.52
N GLY A 81 -16.00 18.27 16.81
CA GLY A 81 -16.73 17.13 17.36
C GLY A 81 -16.20 15.79 16.83
N GLU A 82 -17.09 14.83 16.61
CA GLU A 82 -16.72 13.56 15.98
C GLU A 82 -16.36 13.80 14.51
N VAL A 83 -15.28 13.13 14.08
CA VAL A 83 -14.74 13.27 12.72
C VAL A 83 -14.58 11.89 12.11
N GLN A 84 -14.94 11.74 10.85
CA GLN A 84 -14.61 10.61 10.00
C GLN A 84 -13.83 11.12 8.80
N VAL A 85 -12.82 10.36 8.39
CA VAL A 85 -11.91 10.75 7.30
C VAL A 85 -11.87 9.64 6.29
N MET A 86 -11.83 9.99 5.01
CA MET A 86 -11.56 9.11 3.90
C MET A 86 -10.52 9.75 2.99
N ILE A 87 -9.43 9.03 2.75
CA ILE A 87 -8.31 9.47 1.92
C ILE A 87 -8.28 8.63 0.65
N ARG A 88 -8.10 9.29 -0.50
CA ARG A 88 -7.86 8.64 -1.78
C ARG A 88 -6.45 8.97 -2.25
N ALA A 89 -5.68 7.92 -2.56
CA ALA A 89 -4.39 8.04 -3.22
C ALA A 89 -4.52 7.73 -4.73
N SER A 90 -3.74 8.43 -5.56
CA SER A 90 -3.75 8.27 -7.02
C SER A 90 -2.85 7.14 -7.50
N ALA A 91 -1.80 6.82 -6.74
CA ALA A 91 -0.82 5.80 -7.07
C ALA A 91 -0.30 5.11 -5.81
N SER A 92 0.17 3.89 -5.97
CA SER A 92 0.95 3.18 -4.96
C SER A 92 2.35 3.81 -4.83
N LYS A 93 3.14 3.30 -3.89
CA LYS A 93 4.55 3.67 -3.73
C LYS A 93 5.31 3.55 -5.06
N ALA A 94 6.13 4.54 -5.37
CA ALA A 94 6.99 4.52 -6.53
C ALA A 94 8.45 4.46 -6.13
N TYR A 95 9.25 3.73 -6.91
CA TYR A 95 10.68 3.60 -6.68
C TYR A 95 11.44 4.32 -7.79
N ILE A 96 12.34 5.21 -7.40
CA ILE A 96 13.28 5.84 -8.32
C ILE A 96 14.54 4.98 -8.34
N VAL A 97 14.82 4.41 -9.51
CA VAL A 97 16.03 3.63 -9.75
C VAL A 97 17.16 4.52 -10.23
N GLU A 98 18.39 4.23 -9.81
CA GLU A 98 19.58 4.91 -10.32
C GLU A 98 19.81 4.53 -11.78
N LYS A 99 20.19 5.54 -12.58
CA LYS A 99 20.50 5.36 -14.00
C LYS A 99 21.84 5.97 -14.32
N ASP A 100 22.67 5.21 -15.01
CA ASP A 100 23.84 5.76 -15.67
C ASP A 100 23.40 6.47 -16.96
N MET A 101 23.79 7.73 -17.08
CA MET A 101 23.41 8.57 -18.22
C MET A 101 24.66 9.06 -18.95
N THR A 102 24.82 8.61 -20.18
CA THR A 102 25.86 9.11 -21.08
C THR A 102 25.25 10.05 -22.10
N THR A 103 25.74 11.27 -22.14
CA THR A 103 25.29 12.28 -23.12
C THR A 103 26.46 12.65 -23.99
N ASN A 104 26.38 12.37 -25.29
CA ASN A 104 27.31 12.83 -26.31
C ASN A 104 26.65 13.95 -27.10
N SER A 105 27.37 15.05 -27.20
CA SER A 105 26.93 16.23 -27.98
C SER A 105 28.02 16.56 -29.02
N SER A 106 27.65 16.59 -30.30
CA SER A 106 28.51 17.00 -31.41
C SER A 106 27.88 18.18 -32.11
N SER A 107 28.66 19.23 -32.32
CA SER A 107 28.24 20.40 -33.07
C SER A 107 29.25 20.62 -34.18
N VAL A 108 28.80 20.50 -35.42
CA VAL A 108 29.63 20.69 -36.61
C VAL A 108 29.20 22.00 -37.32
N TYR A 109 30.18 22.87 -37.52
CA TYR A 109 30.01 24.10 -38.29
C TYR A 109 30.75 23.96 -39.62
N GLU A 110 30.05 23.99 -40.71
CA GLU A 110 30.61 23.95 -42.05
C GLU A 110 30.41 25.32 -42.71
N THR A 111 31.47 25.80 -43.38
CA THR A 111 31.40 26.97 -44.23
C THR A 111 31.93 26.58 -45.60
N ASP A 112 31.11 26.75 -46.63
CA ASP A 112 31.51 26.46 -47.98
C ASP A 112 32.34 27.64 -48.62
N ALA A 113 32.94 27.36 -49.75
CA ALA A 113 33.78 28.39 -50.46
C ALA A 113 32.97 29.57 -51.00
N GLU A 114 31.64 29.45 -51.05
CA GLU A 114 30.70 30.47 -51.54
C GLU A 114 30.06 31.27 -50.42
N GLY A 115 30.45 30.99 -49.12
CA GLY A 115 30.01 31.72 -47.93
C GLY A 115 28.75 31.16 -47.29
N GLY A 116 28.24 30.00 -47.74
CA GLY A 116 27.16 29.27 -47.12
C GLY A 116 27.62 28.67 -45.77
N LYS A 117 26.80 28.80 -44.76
CA LYS A 117 27.07 28.27 -43.41
C LYS A 117 26.05 27.21 -43.05
N ARG A 118 26.52 26.04 -42.66
CA ARG A 118 25.72 24.95 -42.17
C ARG A 118 26.12 24.62 -40.73
N LYS A 119 25.13 24.59 -39.84
CA LYS A 119 25.29 24.09 -38.47
C LYS A 119 24.53 22.80 -38.35
N SER A 120 25.21 21.72 -37.89
CA SER A 120 24.61 20.46 -37.55
C SER A 120 24.87 20.18 -36.07
N ASP A 121 23.79 20.11 -35.27
CA ASP A 121 23.87 19.76 -33.86
C ASP A 121 23.29 18.34 -33.70
N GLU A 122 24.11 17.44 -33.23
CA GLU A 122 23.71 16.05 -32.90
C GLU A 122 23.84 15.84 -31.39
N LYS A 123 22.78 15.35 -30.77
CA LYS A 123 22.75 15.02 -29.35
C LYS A 123 22.26 13.58 -29.16
N GLN A 124 23.15 12.75 -28.67
CA GLN A 124 22.84 11.36 -28.33
C GLN A 124 22.81 11.21 -26.80
N ARG A 125 21.73 10.63 -26.27
CA ARG A 125 21.57 10.30 -24.86
C ARG A 125 21.29 8.82 -24.71
N THR A 126 22.11 8.15 -23.91
CA THR A 126 21.95 6.74 -23.56
C THR A 126 21.72 6.66 -22.06
N GLU A 127 20.67 5.93 -21.66
CA GLU A 127 20.34 5.67 -20.27
C GLU A 127 20.37 4.16 -20.01
N ALA A 128 21.00 3.75 -18.93
CA ALA A 128 21.03 2.37 -18.47
C ALA A 128 20.70 2.31 -16.95
N SER A 129 19.75 1.49 -16.54
CA SER A 129 19.46 1.30 -15.12
C SER A 129 20.61 0.54 -14.47
N LEU A 130 20.99 0.97 -13.26
CA LEU A 130 21.97 0.29 -12.43
C LEU A 130 21.31 -0.84 -11.64
N TYR A 131 21.98 -1.98 -11.55
CA TYR A 131 21.55 -3.15 -10.81
C TYR A 131 22.54 -3.48 -9.71
N THR A 132 22.02 -4.02 -8.62
CA THR A 132 22.81 -4.60 -7.52
C THR A 132 22.40 -6.05 -7.29
N LYS A 133 23.18 -6.80 -6.49
CA LYS A 133 22.82 -8.17 -6.11
C LYS A 133 22.05 -8.18 -4.78
N ASP A 134 20.95 -8.91 -4.75
CA ASP A 134 20.24 -9.21 -3.52
C ASP A 134 20.98 -10.30 -2.69
N HIS A 135 20.43 -10.64 -1.53
CA HIS A 135 21.01 -11.69 -0.66
C HIS A 135 21.02 -13.09 -1.29
N ASN A 136 20.21 -13.30 -2.32
CA ASN A 136 20.10 -14.55 -3.08
C ASN A 136 20.97 -14.55 -4.35
N GLY A 137 21.63 -13.42 -4.65
CA GLY A 137 22.47 -13.24 -5.83
C GLY A 137 21.73 -12.81 -7.10
N ASN A 138 20.43 -12.49 -7.01
CA ASN A 138 19.64 -12.00 -8.14
C ASN A 138 19.97 -10.53 -8.44
N ASP A 139 19.87 -10.14 -9.71
CA ASP A 139 20.00 -8.74 -10.10
C ASP A 139 18.71 -7.98 -9.79
N VAL A 140 18.82 -6.99 -8.89
CA VAL A 140 17.71 -6.09 -8.53
C VAL A 140 18.08 -4.65 -8.87
N PRO A 141 17.14 -3.81 -9.30
CA PRO A 141 17.41 -2.40 -9.60
C PRO A 141 17.93 -1.69 -8.35
N TRP A 142 18.93 -0.82 -8.50
CA TRP A 142 19.38 0.03 -7.40
C TRP A 142 18.37 1.14 -7.16
N ILE A 143 17.61 1.02 -6.06
CA ILE A 143 16.62 2.01 -5.64
C ILE A 143 17.33 3.13 -4.88
N VAL A 144 17.24 4.36 -5.40
CA VAL A 144 17.82 5.56 -4.79
C VAL A 144 16.82 6.23 -3.87
N LYS A 145 15.55 6.18 -4.23
CA LYS A 145 14.48 6.84 -3.48
C LYS A 145 13.18 6.05 -3.59
N GLU A 146 12.55 5.88 -2.45
CA GLU A 146 11.16 5.43 -2.35
C GLU A 146 10.26 6.66 -2.18
N MET A 147 9.24 6.77 -3.00
CA MET A 147 8.25 7.83 -2.92
C MET A 147 6.99 7.29 -2.24
N GLU A 148 6.46 8.05 -1.29
CA GLU A 148 5.17 7.77 -0.69
C GLU A 148 4.03 7.91 -1.70
N PRO A 149 2.87 7.24 -1.48
CA PRO A 149 1.70 7.40 -2.32
C PRO A 149 1.23 8.85 -2.39
N GLU A 150 0.89 9.32 -3.57
CA GLU A 150 0.36 10.67 -3.77
C GLU A 150 -1.11 10.72 -3.38
N ILE A 151 -1.47 11.64 -2.48
CA ILE A 151 -2.86 11.85 -2.05
C ILE A 151 -3.60 12.64 -3.14
N GLU A 152 -4.66 12.04 -3.68
CA GLU A 152 -5.50 12.66 -4.72
C GLU A 152 -6.61 13.53 -4.14
N GLY A 153 -7.16 13.12 -2.99
CA GLY A 153 -8.23 13.86 -2.35
C GLY A 153 -8.56 13.36 -0.96
N VAL A 154 -9.21 14.22 -0.16
CA VAL A 154 -9.62 13.94 1.22
C VAL A 154 -11.05 14.37 1.43
N LEU A 155 -11.89 13.46 1.93
CA LEU A 155 -13.26 13.72 2.37
C LEU A 155 -13.31 13.64 3.89
N ILE A 156 -13.81 14.67 4.53
CA ILE A 156 -13.95 14.75 5.98
C ILE A 156 -15.43 14.99 6.34
N ALA A 157 -16.01 14.08 7.12
CA ALA A 157 -17.30 14.30 7.76
C ALA A 157 -17.06 14.67 9.23
N ALA A 158 -17.47 15.87 9.65
CA ALA A 158 -17.33 16.36 11.01
C ALA A 158 -18.68 16.84 11.56
N GLN A 159 -18.93 16.69 12.84
CA GLN A 159 -20.17 17.18 13.46
C GLN A 159 -20.33 18.69 13.28
N GLY A 160 -19.24 19.46 13.46
CA GLY A 160 -19.20 20.90 13.21
C GLY A 160 -18.92 21.30 11.77
N GLY A 161 -19.00 20.36 10.81
CA GLY A 161 -18.64 20.59 9.40
C GLY A 161 -19.53 21.58 8.64
N ASP A 162 -20.67 22.02 9.22
CA ASP A 162 -21.51 23.10 8.70
C ASP A 162 -21.06 24.49 9.17
N GLN A 163 -20.23 24.60 10.17
CA GLN A 163 -19.67 25.85 10.65
C GLN A 163 -18.50 26.27 9.75
N ASN A 164 -18.62 27.43 9.09
CA ASN A 164 -17.60 27.90 8.14
C ASN A 164 -16.20 28.02 8.75
N GLN A 165 -16.10 28.40 10.03
CA GLN A 165 -14.83 28.51 10.73
C GLN A 165 -14.18 27.14 10.89
N VAL A 166 -14.90 26.16 11.44
CA VAL A 166 -14.42 24.77 11.65
C VAL A 166 -14.05 24.12 10.34
N ALA A 167 -14.92 24.24 9.33
CA ALA A 167 -14.64 23.70 7.99
C ALA A 167 -13.40 24.36 7.36
N GLY A 168 -13.19 25.65 7.60
CA GLY A 168 -12.01 26.40 7.14
C GLY A 168 -10.73 25.91 7.81
N GLU A 169 -10.73 25.75 9.15
CA GLU A 169 -9.59 25.28 9.92
C GLU A 169 -9.20 23.83 9.54
N ILE A 170 -10.21 22.94 9.41
CA ILE A 170 -10.00 21.57 8.94
C ILE A 170 -9.39 21.56 7.54
N THR A 171 -9.92 22.36 6.61
CA THR A 171 -9.41 22.43 5.24
C THR A 171 -7.97 22.91 5.20
N GLN A 172 -7.62 23.95 5.96
CA GLN A 172 -6.25 24.47 6.03
C GLN A 172 -5.28 23.45 6.65
N ALA A 173 -5.70 22.76 7.71
CA ALA A 173 -4.88 21.72 8.34
C ALA A 173 -4.54 20.59 7.37
N VAL A 174 -5.53 20.11 6.62
CA VAL A 174 -5.35 19.04 5.62
C VAL A 174 -4.50 19.52 4.44
N GLN A 175 -4.71 20.76 3.97
CA GLN A 175 -3.93 21.34 2.90
C GLN A 175 -2.44 21.42 3.25
N VAL A 176 -2.11 21.87 4.45
CA VAL A 176 -0.71 21.97 4.91
C VAL A 176 -0.08 20.60 5.11
N LEU A 177 -0.87 19.63 5.60
CA LEU A 177 -0.34 18.29 5.91
C LEU A 177 0.00 17.49 4.65
N PHE A 178 -0.85 17.55 3.64
CA PHE A 178 -0.72 16.72 2.43
C PHE A 178 -0.27 17.49 1.20
N ASP A 179 -0.07 18.80 1.30
CA ASP A 179 0.28 19.70 0.19
C ASP A 179 -0.68 19.57 -1.02
N ILE A 180 -1.98 19.43 -0.74
CA ILE A 180 -3.01 19.29 -1.76
C ILE A 180 -3.86 20.56 -1.88
N PRO A 181 -4.32 20.91 -3.10
CA PRO A 181 -5.13 22.11 -3.28
C PRO A 181 -6.52 21.97 -2.67
N VAL A 182 -7.11 23.10 -2.23
CA VAL A 182 -8.40 23.16 -1.52
C VAL A 182 -9.54 22.45 -2.27
N HIS A 183 -9.54 22.47 -3.60
CA HIS A 183 -10.59 21.82 -4.38
C HIS A 183 -10.58 20.28 -4.31
N LYS A 184 -9.47 19.69 -3.82
CA LYS A 184 -9.33 18.25 -3.55
C LYS A 184 -9.72 17.87 -2.11
N ILE A 185 -10.13 18.86 -1.29
CA ILE A 185 -10.53 18.66 0.10
C ILE A 185 -12.02 19.00 0.22
N LYS A 186 -12.79 18.09 0.80
CA LYS A 186 -14.21 18.33 1.04
C LYS A 186 -14.56 18.06 2.50
N VAL A 187 -15.03 19.10 3.19
CA VAL A 187 -15.60 18.97 4.53
C VAL A 187 -17.13 18.97 4.40
N VAL A 188 -17.78 18.06 5.09
CA VAL A 188 -19.24 17.94 5.13
C VAL A 188 -19.71 17.76 6.57
N LYS A 189 -20.94 18.18 6.85
CA LYS A 189 -21.57 17.92 8.14
C LYS A 189 -21.85 16.42 8.30
N MET A 190 -21.47 15.87 9.44
CA MET A 190 -21.85 14.52 9.84
C MET A 190 -23.33 14.52 10.27
N LYS A 191 -24.04 13.45 9.93
CA LYS A 191 -25.41 13.26 10.41
C LYS A 191 -25.39 12.94 11.90
N ASP A 192 -26.23 13.62 12.67
CA ASP A 192 -26.46 13.29 14.07
C ASP A 192 -27.02 11.86 14.18
N GLN A 193 -26.41 11.04 15.04
CA GLN A 193 -26.87 9.68 15.32
C GLN A 193 -27.97 9.67 16.36
#